data_6662a73556f30ec1870b3fa03aa00304
#
_entry.id   6662a73556f30ec1870b3fa03aa00304
#
_cell.length_a   1.000
_cell.length_b   1.000
_cell.length_c   1.000
_cell.angle_alpha   90.00
_cell.angle_beta   90.00
_cell.angle_gamma   90.00
#
_symmetry.space_group_name_H-M   'P 1'
#
loop_
_entity.id
_entity.type
_entity.pdbx_description
1 polymer ?
#
loop_
_entity_poly.entity_id
_entity_poly.type
_entity_poly.pdbx_seq_one_letter_code
_entity_poly.pdbx_strand_id
1 'polypeptide(L)'
;MLKIVRRASLQHLMLCLPCVVVLLITGCQRKDEVIGGVDIPIPANMTRNPDKVFDPVPGMEDGQVSYQGKATPKEIFTFYQEVMAAKGWQPTARFAEHKNSIGYTKGNKLVLVRYNENPDGTTVLTVMVGSQDPPK
;
A
#
# COMPACT_ATOMS: atom_id res chain seq x y z
N MET A 1 48.85 -34.46 -60.53
CA MET A 1 49.11 -33.81 -59.20
C MET A 1 47.90 -33.04 -58.79
N LEU A 2 47.14 -33.58 -57.86
CA LEU A 2 45.86 -33.01 -57.47
C LEU A 2 46.02 -32.33 -56.11
N LYS A 3 45.91 -31.00 -56.07
CA LYS A 3 45.93 -30.23 -54.83
C LYS A 3 44.50 -30.15 -54.30
N ILE A 4 44.25 -30.85 -53.23
CA ILE A 4 43.00 -30.81 -52.49
C ILE A 4 43.05 -29.59 -51.60
N VAL A 5 42.26 -28.56 -51.94
CA VAL A 5 42.02 -27.40 -51.09
C VAL A 5 40.91 -27.74 -50.13
N ARG A 6 41.25 -28.00 -48.89
CA ARG A 6 40.28 -28.11 -47.81
C ARG A 6 39.70 -26.74 -47.48
N ARG A 7 38.44 -26.52 -47.82
CA ARG A 7 37.66 -25.41 -47.34
C ARG A 7 37.33 -25.62 -45.85
N ALA A 8 37.96 -24.81 -45.02
CA ALA A 8 37.56 -24.66 -43.63
C ALA A 8 36.17 -24.02 -43.58
N SER A 9 35.21 -24.76 -43.12
CA SER A 9 33.86 -24.24 -42.83
C SER A 9 33.93 -23.40 -41.55
N LEU A 10 33.83 -22.10 -41.71
CA LEU A 10 33.70 -21.16 -40.57
C LEU A 10 32.28 -21.24 -40.06
N GLN A 11 32.05 -22.15 -39.10
CA GLN A 11 30.78 -22.19 -38.36
C GLN A 11 30.70 -20.92 -37.52
N HIS A 12 29.80 -20.04 -37.93
CA HIS A 12 29.38 -18.91 -37.13
C HIS A 12 28.72 -19.40 -35.87
N LEU A 13 29.48 -19.36 -34.80
CA LEU A 13 28.97 -19.53 -33.45
C LEU A 13 28.17 -18.26 -33.11
N MET A 14 26.86 -18.31 -33.43
CA MET A 14 25.91 -17.28 -33.05
C MET A 14 25.63 -17.44 -31.55
N LEU A 15 26.39 -16.69 -30.76
CA LEU A 15 26.15 -16.58 -29.32
C LEU A 15 24.87 -15.78 -29.14
N CYS A 16 23.75 -16.47 -29.04
CA CYS A 16 22.51 -15.87 -28.54
C CYS A 16 22.73 -15.51 -27.07
N LEU A 17 23.02 -14.23 -26.84
CA LEU A 17 22.98 -13.64 -25.52
C LEU A 17 21.50 -13.55 -25.12
N PRO A 18 20.99 -14.31 -24.11
CA PRO A 18 19.67 -14.06 -23.60
C PRO A 18 19.71 -12.69 -22.92
N CYS A 19 19.03 -11.74 -23.52
CA CYS A 19 18.75 -10.46 -22.91
C CYS A 19 17.83 -10.73 -21.71
N VAL A 20 18.42 -10.98 -20.55
CA VAL A 20 17.68 -11.06 -19.28
C VAL A 20 17.24 -9.63 -18.97
N VAL A 21 16.06 -9.27 -19.46
CA VAL A 21 15.37 -8.09 -19.02
C VAL A 21 14.94 -8.36 -17.57
N VAL A 22 15.81 -7.98 -16.64
CA VAL A 22 15.43 -7.91 -15.23
C VAL A 22 14.44 -6.74 -15.12
N LEU A 23 13.17 -7.05 -15.22
CA LEU A 23 12.09 -6.17 -14.81
C LEU A 23 12.30 -5.93 -13.32
N LEU A 24 12.94 -4.83 -12.99
CA LEU A 24 12.91 -4.27 -11.65
C LEU A 24 11.46 -3.85 -11.37
N ILE A 25 10.67 -4.79 -10.90
CA ILE A 25 9.38 -4.50 -10.30
C ILE A 25 9.73 -3.79 -8.99
N THR A 26 9.87 -2.47 -9.06
CA THR A 26 9.79 -1.62 -7.88
C THR A 26 8.34 -1.65 -7.41
N GLY A 27 7.92 -2.81 -6.88
CA GLY A 27 6.67 -2.91 -6.19
C GLY A 27 6.71 -1.95 -5.01
N CYS A 28 5.75 -1.05 -4.91
CA CYS A 28 5.50 -0.32 -3.67
C CYS A 28 5.50 -1.35 -2.54
N GLN A 29 6.56 -1.40 -1.76
CA GLN A 29 6.62 -2.29 -0.61
C GLN A 29 5.58 -1.80 0.37
N ARG A 30 4.49 -2.54 0.48
CA ARG A 30 3.47 -2.35 1.49
C ARG A 30 3.71 -3.39 2.59
N LYS A 31 3.42 -3.00 3.80
CA LYS A 31 3.37 -3.91 4.94
C LYS A 31 1.90 -4.04 5.35
N ASP A 32 1.39 -5.25 5.46
CA ASP A 32 0.06 -5.47 6.03
C ASP A 32 0.18 -5.62 7.55
N GLU A 33 -0.70 -4.98 8.29
CA GLU A 33 -0.77 -5.05 9.76
C GLU A 33 -2.19 -5.36 10.20
N VAL A 34 -2.35 -6.26 11.17
CA VAL A 34 -3.67 -6.61 11.72
C VAL A 34 -4.06 -5.57 12.77
N ILE A 35 -5.12 -4.80 12.50
CA ILE A 35 -5.68 -3.80 13.40
C ILE A 35 -7.15 -4.13 13.61
N GLY A 36 -7.59 -4.30 14.86
CA GLY A 36 -8.98 -4.63 15.16
C GLY A 36 -9.50 -5.89 14.45
N GLY A 37 -8.62 -6.86 14.19
CA GLY A 37 -8.96 -8.09 13.46
C GLY A 37 -9.05 -7.94 11.94
N VAL A 38 -8.58 -6.82 11.39
CA VAL A 38 -8.59 -6.53 9.94
C VAL A 38 -7.16 -6.34 9.43
N ASP A 39 -6.85 -6.97 8.29
CA ASP A 39 -5.58 -6.76 7.58
C ASP A 39 -5.58 -5.42 6.84
N ILE A 40 -4.84 -4.47 7.39
CA ILE A 40 -4.72 -3.12 6.86
C ILE A 40 -3.36 -2.94 6.18
N PRO A 41 -3.33 -2.54 4.90
CA PRO A 41 -2.09 -2.20 4.23
C PRO A 41 -1.55 -0.85 4.76
N ILE A 42 -0.26 -0.84 5.10
CA ILE A 42 0.45 0.35 5.58
C ILE A 42 1.51 0.74 4.54
N PRO A 43 1.60 2.01 4.13
CA PRO A 43 2.65 2.46 3.23
C PRO A 43 4.05 2.19 3.80
N ALA A 44 5.00 1.74 2.96
CA ALA A 44 6.33 1.30 3.40
C ALA A 44 7.16 2.41 4.07
N ASN A 45 6.91 3.66 3.70
CA ASN A 45 7.60 4.84 4.22
C ASN A 45 6.97 5.40 5.52
N MET A 46 6.07 4.63 6.13
CA MET A 46 5.42 4.97 7.40
C MET A 46 5.90 4.04 8.51
N THR A 47 6.30 4.61 9.64
CA THR A 47 6.75 3.88 10.83
C THR A 47 5.75 4.05 11.94
N ARG A 48 5.46 2.96 12.67
CA ARG A 48 4.54 2.98 13.80
C ARG A 48 4.99 4.00 14.85
N ASN A 49 4.06 4.83 15.30
CA ASN A 49 4.27 5.84 16.33
C ASN A 49 3.24 5.66 17.45
N PRO A 50 3.60 4.93 18.54
CA PRO A 50 2.69 4.65 19.64
C PRO A 50 2.35 5.89 20.48
N ASP A 51 3.16 6.95 20.42
CA ASP A 51 2.96 8.15 21.22
C ASP A 51 1.88 9.08 20.65
N LYS A 52 1.45 8.82 19.40
CA LYS A 52 0.38 9.58 18.74
C LYS A 52 -0.93 8.81 18.87
N VAL A 53 -1.76 9.27 19.78
CA VAL A 53 -3.14 8.78 19.95
C VAL A 53 -4.08 9.90 19.53
N PHE A 54 -5.04 9.58 18.69
CA PHE A 54 -6.11 10.51 18.32
C PHE A 54 -7.34 10.27 19.20
N ASP A 55 -8.17 11.30 19.31
CA ASP A 55 -9.42 11.18 20.02
C ASP A 55 -10.27 10.02 19.44
N PRO A 56 -10.88 9.22 20.29
CA PRO A 56 -11.74 8.14 19.86
C PRO A 56 -12.88 8.65 18.95
N VAL A 57 -13.10 7.95 17.85
CA VAL A 57 -14.24 8.21 16.97
C VAL A 57 -15.32 7.17 17.29
N PRO A 58 -16.54 7.59 17.64
CA PRO A 58 -17.62 6.66 17.97
C PRO A 58 -17.85 5.60 16.87
N GLY A 59 -17.91 4.34 17.26
CA GLY A 59 -18.02 3.20 16.36
C GLY A 59 -16.69 2.67 15.80
N MET A 60 -15.55 3.18 16.28
CA MET A 60 -14.20 2.81 15.83
C MET A 60 -13.34 2.27 16.98
N GLU A 61 -13.97 1.51 17.88
CA GLU A 61 -13.33 1.03 19.12
C GLU A 61 -12.60 -0.31 18.98
N ASP A 62 -12.70 -0.99 17.83
CA ASP A 62 -12.09 -2.32 17.63
C ASP A 62 -10.56 -2.27 17.59
N GLY A 63 -9.97 -1.15 17.15
CA GLY A 63 -8.52 -0.95 17.14
C GLY A 63 -8.11 0.39 16.55
N GLN A 64 -7.00 0.90 17.05
CA GLN A 64 -6.37 2.13 16.55
C GLN A 64 -4.85 2.00 16.55
N VAL A 65 -4.21 2.40 15.47
CA VAL A 65 -2.75 2.46 15.36
C VAL A 65 -2.34 3.72 14.59
N SER A 66 -1.30 4.37 15.08
CA SER A 66 -0.73 5.56 14.42
C SER A 66 0.66 5.29 13.86
N TYR A 67 0.96 5.96 12.77
CA TYR A 67 2.22 5.90 12.05
C TYR A 67 2.70 7.32 11.75
N GLN A 68 3.98 7.48 11.52
CA GLN A 68 4.59 8.72 11.07
C GLN A 68 5.59 8.46 9.97
N GLY A 69 5.66 9.33 8.97
CA GLY A 69 6.58 9.20 7.87
C GLY A 69 6.54 10.39 6.92
N LYS A 70 7.22 10.26 5.80
CA LYS A 70 7.35 11.35 4.82
C LYS A 70 6.36 11.25 3.65
N ALA A 71 5.39 10.33 3.70
CA ALA A 71 4.33 10.27 2.70
C ALA A 71 3.48 11.54 2.76
N THR A 72 3.23 12.16 1.63
CA THR A 72 2.33 13.31 1.54
C THR A 72 0.86 12.90 1.72
N PRO A 73 -0.03 13.80 2.13
CA PRO A 73 -1.47 13.52 2.17
C PRO A 73 -2.04 12.95 0.86
N LYS A 74 -1.57 13.47 -0.28
CA LYS A 74 -1.99 12.99 -1.59
C LYS A 74 -1.54 11.54 -1.87
N GLU A 75 -0.30 11.21 -1.51
CA GLU A 75 0.21 9.84 -1.67
C GLU A 75 -0.55 8.85 -0.78
N ILE A 76 -0.86 9.24 0.46
CA ILE A 76 -1.68 8.43 1.37
C ILE A 76 -3.08 8.21 0.81
N PHE A 77 -3.72 9.27 0.33
CA PHE A 77 -5.04 9.19 -0.28
C PHE A 77 -5.06 8.22 -1.47
N THR A 78 -4.14 8.41 -2.43
CA THR A 78 -4.03 7.56 -3.62
C THR A 78 -3.73 6.10 -3.24
N PHE A 79 -2.79 5.87 -2.33
CA PHE A 79 -2.46 4.54 -1.84
C PHE A 79 -3.69 3.80 -1.30
N TYR A 80 -4.44 4.43 -0.39
CA TYR A 80 -5.61 3.77 0.20
C TYR A 80 -6.76 3.58 -0.79
N GLN A 81 -6.97 4.50 -1.73
CA GLN A 81 -7.96 4.30 -2.80
C GLN A 81 -7.68 3.03 -3.61
N GLU A 82 -6.43 2.80 -3.97
CA GLU A 82 -6.04 1.66 -4.79
C GLU A 82 -6.05 0.35 -4.00
N VAL A 83 -5.38 0.33 -2.84
CA VAL A 83 -5.18 -0.92 -2.10
C VAL A 83 -6.44 -1.41 -1.40
N MET A 84 -7.29 -0.52 -0.91
CA MET A 84 -8.55 -0.90 -0.26
C MET A 84 -9.54 -1.42 -1.28
N ALA A 85 -9.65 -0.79 -2.45
CA ALA A 85 -10.47 -1.29 -3.55
C ALA A 85 -10.03 -2.69 -4.01
N ALA A 86 -8.71 -2.92 -4.14
CA ALA A 86 -8.17 -4.24 -4.50
C ALA A 86 -8.47 -5.33 -3.45
N LYS A 87 -8.62 -4.96 -2.17
CA LYS A 87 -9.02 -5.86 -1.08
C LYS A 87 -10.55 -5.98 -0.92
N GLY A 88 -11.34 -5.38 -1.79
CA GLY A 88 -12.81 -5.46 -1.79
C GLY A 88 -13.51 -4.53 -0.79
N TRP A 89 -12.81 -3.52 -0.28
CA TRP A 89 -13.40 -2.48 0.55
C TRP A 89 -14.12 -1.45 -0.31
N GLN A 90 -15.24 -0.94 0.18
CA GLN A 90 -16.00 0.12 -0.48
C GLN A 90 -15.83 1.44 0.28
N PRO A 91 -15.60 2.56 -0.42
CA PRO A 91 -15.56 3.85 0.25
C PRO A 91 -16.93 4.19 0.87
N THR A 92 -16.90 4.88 2.01
CA THR A 92 -18.12 5.34 2.68
C THR A 92 -18.03 6.82 3.02
N ALA A 93 -19.13 7.54 2.85
CA ALA A 93 -19.25 8.94 3.23
C ALA A 93 -19.48 9.15 4.74
N ARG A 94 -19.60 8.11 5.55
CA ARG A 94 -19.89 8.19 6.99
C ARG A 94 -18.96 9.13 7.76
N PHE A 95 -17.72 9.29 7.28
CA PHE A 95 -16.69 10.11 7.91
C PHE A 95 -16.28 11.34 7.09
N ALA A 96 -17.10 11.74 6.11
CA ALA A 96 -16.80 12.85 5.20
C ALA A 96 -16.68 14.22 5.90
N GLU A 97 -17.23 14.37 7.09
CA GLU A 97 -17.11 15.55 7.93
C GLU A 97 -15.72 15.74 8.55
N HIS A 98 -14.97 14.64 8.68
CA HIS A 98 -13.61 14.69 9.19
C HIS A 98 -12.64 15.05 8.07
N LYS A 99 -12.04 16.23 8.17
CA LYS A 99 -11.00 16.65 7.21
C LYS A 99 -9.85 15.66 7.18
N ASN A 100 -9.26 15.47 6.01
CA ASN A 100 -8.12 14.59 5.80
C ASN A 100 -8.39 13.16 6.31
N SER A 101 -9.54 12.64 5.95
CA SER A 101 -9.94 11.28 6.29
C SER A 101 -10.57 10.55 5.12
N ILE A 102 -10.45 9.24 5.12
CA ILE A 102 -11.08 8.34 4.16
C ILE A 102 -11.71 7.19 4.94
N GLY A 103 -12.98 6.96 4.71
CA GLY A 103 -13.73 5.84 5.33
C GLY A 103 -13.96 4.71 4.35
N TYR A 104 -13.89 3.49 4.85
CA TYR A 104 -14.18 2.27 4.09
C TYR A 104 -15.07 1.33 4.88
N THR A 105 -15.85 0.54 4.16
CA THR A 105 -16.72 -0.51 4.72
C THR A 105 -16.54 -1.82 3.97
N LYS A 106 -16.61 -2.94 4.70
CA LYS A 106 -16.64 -4.29 4.15
C LYS A 106 -17.38 -5.22 5.12
N GLY A 107 -18.54 -5.72 4.70
CA GLY A 107 -19.43 -6.44 5.61
C GLY A 107 -19.86 -5.54 6.76
N ASN A 108 -19.66 -5.98 8.00
CA ASN A 108 -19.93 -5.21 9.21
C ASN A 108 -18.72 -4.42 9.73
N LYS A 109 -17.58 -4.47 9.04
CA LYS A 109 -16.37 -3.76 9.45
C LYS A 109 -16.28 -2.38 8.83
N LEU A 110 -15.73 -1.46 9.61
CA LEU A 110 -15.40 -0.09 9.23
C LEU A 110 -13.91 0.14 9.38
N VAL A 111 -13.34 0.89 8.45
CA VAL A 111 -11.98 1.40 8.55
C VAL A 111 -12.03 2.90 8.30
N LEU A 112 -11.41 3.66 9.19
CA LEU A 112 -11.19 5.08 9.04
C LEU A 112 -9.69 5.36 8.99
N VAL A 113 -9.25 5.96 7.92
CA VAL A 113 -7.88 6.43 7.71
C VAL A 113 -7.86 7.94 7.85
N ARG A 114 -7.14 8.46 8.84
CA ARG A 114 -6.92 9.90 9.03
C ARG A 114 -5.45 10.23 8.85
N TYR A 115 -5.17 11.38 8.26
CA TYR A 115 -3.80 11.82 8.03
C TYR A 115 -3.69 13.33 8.20
N ASN A 116 -2.62 13.77 8.86
CA ASN A 116 -2.30 15.18 9.05
C ASN A 116 -0.82 15.41 8.77
N GLU A 117 -0.53 16.41 7.97
CA GLU A 117 0.83 16.86 7.72
C GLU A 117 1.28 17.80 8.85
N ASN A 118 2.47 17.53 9.37
CA ASN A 118 3.12 18.37 10.36
C ASN A 118 3.91 19.51 9.69
N PRO A 119 4.21 20.60 10.39
CA PRO A 119 5.03 21.70 9.87
C PRO A 119 6.45 21.28 9.43
N ASP A 120 6.97 20.18 9.94
CA ASP A 120 8.27 19.60 9.59
C ASP A 120 8.26 18.77 8.28
N GLY A 121 7.11 18.71 7.59
CA GLY A 121 6.92 17.93 6.37
C GLY A 121 6.74 16.44 6.59
N THR A 122 6.61 15.97 7.84
CA THR A 122 6.17 14.60 8.14
C THR A 122 4.66 14.52 8.20
N THR A 123 4.11 13.35 7.90
CA THR A 123 2.68 13.09 8.03
C THR A 123 2.43 12.06 9.12
N VAL A 124 1.46 12.35 9.98
CA VAL A 124 0.89 11.37 10.90
C VAL A 124 -0.31 10.71 10.23
N LEU A 125 -0.27 9.41 10.15
CA LEU A 125 -1.34 8.55 9.64
C LEU A 125 -1.92 7.77 10.81
N THR A 126 -3.24 7.81 10.98
CA THR A 126 -3.92 6.99 11.97
C THR A 126 -4.97 6.13 11.29
N VAL A 127 -4.91 4.85 11.55
CA VAL A 127 -5.88 3.88 11.11
C VAL A 127 -6.72 3.43 12.30
N MET A 128 -8.02 3.55 12.18
CA MET A 128 -9.00 3.10 13.17
C MET A 128 -9.88 2.02 12.55
N VAL A 129 -10.22 1.02 13.32
CA VAL A 129 -11.11 -0.05 12.91
C VAL A 129 -12.30 -0.10 13.88
N GLY A 130 -13.48 -0.30 13.34
CA GLY A 130 -14.70 -0.45 14.09
C GLY A 130 -15.65 -1.42 13.42
N SER A 131 -16.80 -1.58 14.05
CA SER A 131 -17.87 -2.43 13.54
C SER A 131 -19.15 -1.64 13.41
N GLN A 132 -19.94 -1.95 12.39
CA GLN A 132 -21.31 -1.48 12.29
C GLN A 132 -22.20 -2.46 13.03
N ASP A 133 -23.16 -1.91 13.80
CA ASP A 133 -24.27 -2.74 14.26
C ASP A 133 -25.02 -3.29 13.05
N PRO A 134 -25.48 -4.56 13.10
CA PRO A 134 -26.31 -5.09 12.04
C PRO A 134 -27.56 -4.19 11.89
N PRO A 135 -28.02 -3.94 10.65
CA PRO A 135 -29.25 -3.18 10.46
C PRO A 135 -30.38 -3.83 11.23
N LYS A 136 -31.05 -3.05 12.09
CA LYS A 136 -32.22 -3.50 12.86
C LYS A 136 -33.40 -3.77 11.95
#